data_312581b2d9a867bcd26042db3c020783
#
_entry.id   312581b2d9a867bcd26042db3c020783
#
_cell.length_a   1.000
_cell.length_b   1.000
_cell.length_c   1.000
_cell.angle_alpha   90.00
_cell.angle_beta   90.00
_cell.angle_gamma   90.00
#
_symmetry.space_group_name_H-M   'P 1'
#
loop_
_entity.id
_entity.type
_entity.pdbx_description
1 polymer ?
#
loop_
_entity_poly.entity_id
_entity_poly.type
_entity_poly.pdbx_seq_one_letter_code
_entity_poly.pdbx_strand_id
1 'polypeptide(L)'
;MAVIIFFICAILFESLYQALVIILLIPVSLVGTFLTYHFSGTEFGTGGFAAMVLLCGLTVNAGIYLMNEYNHNGKRFIKAYNHKIIPILLTVTSTIVGLIPFLMDGVKERFWFSFSIGSISGLFFSLVALVFVMPMLMKKEK
;
A
#
# COMPACT_ATOMS: atom_id res chain seq x y z
N MET A 1 -14.01 -1.22 6.97
CA MET A 1 -12.93 -1.80 6.17
C MET A 1 -11.69 -2.16 6.99
N ALA A 2 -11.06 -1.20 7.66
CA ALA A 2 -9.88 -1.48 8.52
C ALA A 2 -10.13 -2.54 9.61
N VAL A 3 -11.30 -2.55 10.24
CA VAL A 3 -11.68 -3.53 11.27
C VAL A 3 -11.73 -4.96 10.69
N ILE A 4 -12.31 -5.12 9.51
CA ILE A 4 -12.40 -6.43 8.84
C ILE A 4 -11.00 -6.93 8.49
N ILE A 5 -10.16 -6.05 7.94
CA ILE A 5 -8.75 -6.36 7.63
C ILE A 5 -7.99 -6.77 8.89
N PHE A 6 -8.22 -6.06 10.00
CA PHE A 6 -7.61 -6.39 11.29
C PHE A 6 -7.95 -7.80 11.76
N PHE A 7 -9.23 -8.16 11.73
CA PHE A 7 -9.66 -9.51 12.12
C PHE A 7 -9.07 -10.58 11.20
N ILE A 8 -9.09 -10.37 9.89
CA ILE A 8 -8.52 -11.30 8.92
C ILE A 8 -7.03 -11.51 9.18
N CYS A 9 -6.27 -10.42 9.33
CA CYS A 9 -4.84 -10.49 9.60
C CYS A 9 -4.53 -11.10 10.96
N ALA A 10 -5.31 -10.77 12.00
CA ALA A 10 -5.13 -11.33 13.34
C ALA A 10 -5.34 -12.84 13.35
N ILE A 11 -6.35 -13.34 12.64
CA ILE A 11 -6.62 -14.77 12.49
C ILE A 11 -5.53 -15.44 11.66
N LEU A 12 -5.12 -14.82 10.56
CA LEU A 12 -4.14 -15.39 9.62
C LEU A 12 -2.75 -15.56 10.27
N PHE A 13 -2.31 -14.59 11.05
CA PHE A 13 -0.98 -14.59 11.67
C PHE A 13 -0.96 -15.03 13.13
N GLU A 14 -2.13 -15.27 13.71
CA GLU A 14 -2.25 -15.58 15.15
C GLU A 14 -1.53 -14.58 16.05
N SER A 15 -1.35 -13.34 15.57
CA SER A 15 -0.64 -12.27 16.26
C SER A 15 -1.31 -10.91 16.04
N LEU A 16 -1.76 -10.31 17.13
CA LEU A 16 -2.37 -8.97 17.10
C LEU A 16 -1.36 -7.90 16.70
N TYR A 17 -0.09 -8.08 17.07
CA TYR A 17 0.97 -7.13 16.75
C TYR A 17 1.23 -7.07 15.23
N GLN A 18 1.33 -8.21 14.57
CA GLN A 18 1.55 -8.28 13.12
C GLN A 18 0.37 -7.70 12.34
N ALA A 19 -0.85 -7.96 12.78
CA ALA A 19 -2.06 -7.36 12.21
C ALA A 19 -2.03 -5.83 12.34
N LEU A 20 -1.59 -5.32 13.50
CA LEU A 20 -1.50 -3.90 13.77
C LEU A 20 -0.45 -3.22 12.87
N VAL A 21 0.69 -3.87 12.64
CA VAL A 21 1.74 -3.38 11.74
C VAL A 21 1.20 -3.22 10.31
N ILE A 22 0.46 -4.20 9.80
CA ILE A 22 -0.14 -4.14 8.46
C ILE A 22 -1.13 -2.98 8.35
N ILE A 23 -1.97 -2.78 9.36
CA ILE A 23 -2.94 -1.69 9.38
C ILE A 23 -2.24 -0.31 9.41
N LEU A 24 -1.13 -0.19 10.12
CA LEU A 24 -0.35 1.05 10.14
C LEU A 24 0.25 1.44 8.78
N LEU A 25 0.42 0.48 7.87
CA LEU A 25 0.86 0.79 6.51
C LEU A 25 -0.18 1.57 5.71
N ILE A 26 -1.47 1.39 6.00
CA ILE A 26 -2.57 2.07 5.29
C ILE A 26 -2.49 3.59 5.45
N PRO A 27 -2.45 4.15 6.68
CA PRO A 27 -2.34 5.60 6.85
C PRO A 27 -1.10 6.20 6.20
N VAL A 28 0.02 5.49 6.22
CA VAL A 28 1.27 5.98 5.61
C VAL A 28 1.13 6.08 4.09
N SER A 29 0.51 5.12 3.43
CA SER A 29 0.24 5.19 1.99
C SER A 29 -0.74 6.31 1.65
N LEU A 30 -1.75 6.53 2.49
CA LEU A 30 -2.73 7.59 2.30
C LEU A 30 -2.14 9.00 2.48
N VAL A 31 -1.17 9.17 3.37
CA VAL A 31 -0.44 10.45 3.53
C VAL A 31 0.18 10.85 2.19
N GLY A 32 0.80 9.92 1.47
CA GLY A 32 1.35 10.19 0.15
C GLY A 32 0.30 10.65 -0.86
N THR A 33 -0.86 10.02 -0.84
CA THR A 33 -1.99 10.41 -1.69
C THR A 33 -2.45 11.84 -1.38
N PHE A 34 -2.67 12.17 -0.12
CA PHE A 34 -3.11 13.51 0.28
C PHE A 34 -2.07 14.58 -0.05
N LEU A 35 -0.78 14.30 0.16
CA LEU A 35 0.29 15.23 -0.21
C LEU A 35 0.26 15.53 -1.71
N THR A 36 0.08 14.52 -2.55
CA THR A 36 0.02 14.70 -3.99
C THR A 36 -1.18 15.53 -4.42
N TYR A 37 -2.35 15.31 -3.84
CA TYR A 37 -3.53 16.15 -4.09
C TYR A 37 -3.30 17.60 -3.67
N HIS A 38 -2.65 17.80 -2.53
CA HIS A 38 -2.33 19.14 -2.05
C HIS A 38 -1.38 19.90 -3.00
N PHE A 39 -0.31 19.23 -3.46
CA PHE A 39 0.67 19.85 -4.35
C PHE A 39 0.21 20.00 -5.80
N SER A 40 -0.59 19.06 -6.30
CA SER A 40 -1.09 19.12 -7.67
C SER A 40 -2.29 20.06 -7.84
N GLY A 41 -2.90 20.51 -6.74
CA GLY A 41 -4.10 21.34 -6.79
C GLY A 41 -5.33 20.64 -7.39
N THR A 42 -5.30 19.31 -7.50
CA THR A 42 -6.39 18.52 -8.04
C THR A 42 -7.47 18.33 -6.99
N GLU A 43 -8.73 18.45 -7.38
CA GLU A 43 -9.84 18.23 -6.46
C GLU A 43 -9.92 16.76 -6.02
N PHE A 44 -10.02 16.56 -4.72
CA PHE A 44 -10.25 15.25 -4.11
C PHE A 44 -11.74 14.90 -4.26
N GLY A 45 -12.10 14.37 -5.42
CA GLY A 45 -13.48 13.97 -5.70
C GLY A 45 -13.75 12.48 -5.46
N THR A 46 -14.78 11.96 -6.11
CA THR A 46 -15.14 10.53 -6.08
C THR A 46 -13.99 9.62 -6.53
N GLY A 47 -13.16 10.09 -7.47
CA GLY A 47 -11.94 9.38 -7.89
C GLY A 47 -10.93 9.21 -6.77
N GLY A 48 -10.78 10.21 -5.90
CA GLY A 48 -9.93 10.14 -4.73
C GLY A 48 -10.38 9.07 -3.73
N PHE A 49 -11.67 8.97 -3.46
CA PHE A 49 -12.21 7.92 -2.60
C PHE A 49 -11.98 6.52 -3.19
N ALA A 50 -12.20 6.35 -4.50
CA ALA A 50 -11.93 5.09 -5.19
C ALA A 50 -10.43 4.72 -5.12
N ALA A 51 -9.53 5.69 -5.26
CA ALA A 51 -8.11 5.49 -5.09
C ALA A 51 -7.74 5.02 -3.68
N MET A 52 -8.35 5.59 -2.64
CA MET A 52 -8.14 5.16 -1.26
C MET A 52 -8.53 3.69 -1.04
N VAL A 53 -9.67 3.26 -1.59
CA VAL A 53 -10.12 1.86 -1.49
C VAL A 53 -9.13 0.91 -2.19
N LEU A 54 -8.68 1.27 -3.40
CA LEU A 54 -7.68 0.51 -4.14
C LEU A 54 -6.36 0.39 -3.36
N LEU A 55 -5.89 1.51 -2.82
CA LEU A 55 -4.64 1.56 -2.05
C LEU A 55 -4.70 0.71 -0.78
N CYS A 56 -5.80 0.77 -0.05
CA CYS A 56 -5.98 -0.09 1.11
C CYS A 56 -5.83 -1.56 0.75
N GLY A 57 -6.49 -2.01 -0.32
CA GLY A 57 -6.41 -3.40 -0.77
C GLY A 57 -5.00 -3.80 -1.20
N LEU A 58 -4.35 -3.01 -2.05
CA LEU A 58 -3.01 -3.32 -2.55
C LEU A 58 -1.93 -3.24 -1.47
N THR A 59 -2.00 -2.24 -0.59
CA THR A 59 -1.05 -2.08 0.52
C THR A 59 -1.16 -3.24 1.51
N VAL A 60 -2.38 -3.65 1.84
CA VAL A 60 -2.62 -4.78 2.74
C VAL A 60 -2.11 -6.08 2.11
N ASN A 61 -2.41 -6.33 0.84
CA ASN A 61 -1.91 -7.52 0.15
C ASN A 61 -0.38 -7.59 0.18
N ALA A 62 0.30 -6.50 -0.15
CA ALA A 62 1.76 -6.43 -0.09
C ALA A 62 2.29 -6.66 1.34
N GLY A 63 1.65 -6.07 2.34
CA GLY A 63 1.97 -6.26 3.75
C GLY A 63 1.80 -7.71 4.19
N ILE A 64 0.71 -8.37 3.81
CA ILE A 64 0.44 -9.78 4.12
C ILE A 64 1.49 -10.68 3.48
N TYR A 65 1.84 -10.49 2.21
CA TYR A 65 2.87 -11.28 1.53
C TYR A 65 4.21 -11.18 2.23
N LEU A 66 4.63 -9.97 2.57
CA LEU A 66 5.91 -9.74 3.21
C LEU A 66 5.93 -10.30 4.64
N MET A 67 4.85 -10.14 5.39
CA MET A 67 4.73 -10.66 6.75
C MET A 67 4.70 -12.20 6.78
N ASN A 68 3.99 -12.82 5.84
CA ASN A 68 3.96 -14.27 5.73
C ASN A 68 5.34 -14.85 5.44
N GLU A 69 6.08 -14.23 4.53
CA GLU A 69 7.46 -14.64 4.24
C GLU A 69 8.40 -14.40 5.42
N TYR A 70 8.22 -13.31 6.15
CA TYR A 70 8.95 -13.04 7.38
C TYR A 70 8.77 -14.15 8.41
N ASN A 71 7.53 -14.58 8.63
CA ASN A 71 7.22 -15.69 9.54
C ASN A 71 7.79 -17.03 9.06
N HIS A 72 7.75 -17.27 7.74
CA HIS A 72 8.26 -18.51 7.15
C HIS A 72 9.79 -18.63 7.22
N ASN A 73 10.51 -17.53 7.11
CA ASN A 73 11.98 -17.49 7.14
C ASN A 73 12.57 -17.31 8.55
N GLY A 74 11.87 -17.73 9.57
CA GLY A 74 12.37 -17.68 10.96
C GLY A 74 12.62 -16.26 11.47
N LYS A 75 11.72 -15.33 11.11
CA LYS A 75 11.75 -13.93 11.55
C LYS A 75 12.98 -13.13 11.07
N ARG A 76 13.54 -13.50 9.92
CA ARG A 76 14.63 -12.75 9.26
C ARG A 76 14.05 -11.81 8.19
N PHE A 77 13.92 -10.52 8.53
CA PHE A 77 13.32 -9.53 7.64
C PHE A 77 14.05 -9.38 6.30
N ILE A 78 15.38 -9.32 6.31
CA ILE A 78 16.20 -9.13 5.10
C ILE A 78 15.98 -10.27 4.10
N LYS A 79 15.87 -11.50 4.59
CA LYS A 79 15.63 -12.67 3.75
C LYS A 79 14.22 -12.66 3.16
N ALA A 80 13.22 -12.34 3.97
CA ALA A 80 11.83 -12.19 3.53
C ALA A 80 11.69 -11.06 2.48
N TYR A 81 12.34 -9.92 2.73
CA TYR A 81 12.37 -8.79 1.82
C TYR A 81 12.96 -9.18 0.46
N ASN A 82 14.14 -9.82 0.43
CA ASN A 82 14.80 -10.24 -0.80
C ASN A 82 13.95 -11.23 -1.62
N HIS A 83 13.17 -12.08 -0.96
CA HIS A 83 12.30 -13.04 -1.64
C HIS A 83 11.04 -12.43 -2.24
N LYS A 84 10.43 -11.45 -1.55
CA LYS A 84 9.11 -10.92 -1.91
C LYS A 84 9.13 -9.54 -2.56
N ILE A 85 10.26 -8.84 -2.56
CA ILE A 85 10.33 -7.50 -3.13
C ILE A 85 10.05 -7.50 -4.65
N ILE A 86 10.54 -8.50 -5.36
CA ILE A 86 10.35 -8.61 -6.82
C ILE A 86 8.87 -8.77 -7.18
N PRO A 87 8.11 -9.72 -6.61
CA PRO A 87 6.68 -9.83 -6.85
C PRO A 87 5.88 -8.56 -6.48
N ILE A 88 6.23 -7.94 -5.37
CA ILE A 88 5.58 -6.69 -4.91
C ILE A 88 5.84 -5.55 -5.88
N LEU A 89 7.10 -5.34 -6.29
CA LEU A 89 7.48 -4.33 -7.28
C LEU A 89 6.79 -4.59 -8.62
N LEU A 90 6.72 -5.84 -9.04
CA LEU A 90 6.07 -6.21 -10.29
C LEU A 90 4.58 -5.84 -10.28
N THR A 91 3.87 -6.16 -9.20
CA THR A 91 2.45 -5.83 -9.03
C THR A 91 2.23 -4.32 -9.03
N VAL A 92 3.03 -3.58 -8.26
CA VAL A 92 2.92 -2.12 -8.18
C VAL A 92 3.24 -1.47 -9.52
N THR A 93 4.32 -1.88 -10.17
CA THR A 93 4.72 -1.34 -11.48
C THR A 93 3.66 -1.63 -12.53
N SER A 94 3.14 -2.85 -12.57
CA SER A 94 2.06 -3.23 -13.50
C SER A 94 0.81 -2.38 -13.29
N THR A 95 0.43 -2.13 -12.05
CA THR A 95 -0.72 -1.27 -11.72
C THR A 95 -0.47 0.18 -12.15
N ILE A 96 0.71 0.71 -11.89
CA ILE A 96 1.08 2.09 -12.30
C ILE A 96 1.03 2.20 -13.83
N VAL A 97 1.65 1.28 -14.55
CA VAL A 97 1.64 1.27 -16.02
C VAL A 97 0.21 1.17 -16.57
N GLY A 98 -0.64 0.36 -15.95
CA GLY A 98 -2.05 0.24 -16.31
C GLY A 98 -2.87 1.52 -16.07
N LEU A 99 -2.45 2.38 -15.14
CA LEU A 99 -3.11 3.65 -14.85
C LEU A 99 -2.62 4.83 -15.71
N ILE A 100 -1.46 4.71 -16.37
CA ILE A 100 -0.90 5.77 -17.23
C ILE A 100 -1.88 6.24 -18.32
N PRO A 101 -2.59 5.36 -19.07
CA PRO A 101 -3.55 5.79 -20.08
C PRO A 101 -4.63 6.71 -19.53
N PHE A 102 -5.09 6.47 -18.30
CA PHE A 102 -6.12 7.31 -17.66
C PHE A 102 -5.59 8.71 -17.29
N LEU A 103 -4.28 8.85 -17.07
CA LEU A 103 -3.67 10.16 -16.88
C LEU A 103 -3.62 10.97 -18.18
N MET A 104 -3.42 10.30 -19.31
CA MET A 104 -3.35 10.98 -20.61
C MET A 104 -4.72 11.46 -21.10
N ASP A 105 -5.77 10.67 -20.86
CA ASP A 105 -7.15 11.03 -21.20
C ASP A 105 -7.83 11.95 -20.17
N GLY A 106 -7.22 12.14 -19.04
CA GLY A 106 -7.80 12.71 -17.83
C GLY A 106 -8.23 14.17 -17.91
N VAL A 107 -7.90 14.89 -18.97
CA VAL A 107 -8.40 16.25 -19.17
C VAL A 107 -9.91 16.26 -19.46
N LYS A 108 -10.45 15.16 -19.96
CA LYS A 108 -11.87 15.02 -20.32
C LYS A 108 -12.73 14.47 -19.18
N GLU A 109 -12.16 13.63 -18.32
CA GLU A 109 -12.90 13.02 -17.19
C GLU A 109 -12.16 13.18 -15.87
N ARG A 110 -12.61 14.09 -15.04
CA ARG A 110 -12.00 14.40 -13.73
C ARG A 110 -11.89 13.19 -12.81
N PHE A 111 -12.83 12.25 -12.89
CA PHE A 111 -12.83 11.04 -12.07
C PHE A 111 -11.58 10.18 -12.30
N TRP A 112 -11.31 9.82 -13.55
CA TRP A 112 -10.19 8.95 -13.91
C TRP A 112 -8.85 9.61 -13.65
N PHE A 113 -8.74 10.90 -13.89
CA PHE A 113 -7.53 11.67 -13.59
C PHE A 113 -7.23 11.70 -12.09
N SER A 114 -8.22 12.05 -11.28
CA SER A 114 -8.10 12.06 -9.81
C SER A 114 -7.77 10.67 -9.26
N PHE A 115 -8.48 9.64 -9.74
CA PHE A 115 -8.25 8.25 -9.37
C PHE A 115 -6.81 7.80 -9.67
N SER A 116 -6.32 8.09 -10.88
CA SER A 116 -4.97 7.67 -11.31
C SER A 116 -3.88 8.37 -10.54
N ILE A 117 -3.96 9.69 -10.36
CA ILE A 117 -2.98 10.45 -9.58
C ILE A 117 -2.91 9.94 -8.15
N GLY A 118 -4.07 9.79 -7.50
CA GLY A 118 -4.14 9.30 -6.14
C GLY A 118 -3.59 7.89 -5.97
N SER A 119 -3.93 7.00 -6.89
CA SER A 119 -3.47 5.61 -6.86
C SER A 119 -1.97 5.49 -7.09
N ILE A 120 -1.42 6.17 -8.09
CA ILE A 120 0.01 6.11 -8.41
C ILE A 120 0.85 6.66 -7.26
N SER A 121 0.49 7.82 -6.74
CA SER A 121 1.22 8.43 -5.62
C SER A 121 1.13 7.58 -4.35
N GLY A 122 -0.04 7.08 -4.03
CA GLY A 122 -0.25 6.22 -2.88
C GLY A 122 0.52 4.90 -2.98
N LEU A 123 0.57 4.28 -4.16
CA LEU A 123 1.37 3.07 -4.39
C LEU A 123 2.87 3.33 -4.22
N PHE A 124 3.35 4.46 -4.69
CA PHE A 124 4.74 4.85 -4.47
C PHE A 124 5.06 4.98 -2.98
N PHE A 125 4.22 5.69 -2.23
CA PHE A 125 4.37 5.82 -0.78
C PHE A 125 4.17 4.51 -0.03
N SER A 126 3.32 3.61 -0.53
CA SER A 126 3.15 2.28 0.08
C SER A 126 4.43 1.44 -0.04
N LEU A 127 5.15 1.54 -1.16
CA LEU A 127 6.47 0.89 -1.29
C LEU A 127 7.47 1.47 -0.28
N VAL A 128 7.51 2.79 -0.14
CA VAL A 128 8.36 3.45 0.87
C VAL A 128 7.99 2.97 2.27
N ALA A 129 6.70 2.89 2.58
CA ALA A 129 6.22 2.39 3.86
C ALA A 129 6.65 0.94 4.13
N LEU A 130 6.53 0.06 3.13
CA LEU A 130 6.99 -1.34 3.26
C LEU A 130 8.48 -1.44 3.52
N VAL A 131 9.28 -0.60 2.86
CA VAL A 131 10.74 -0.64 2.97
C VAL A 131 11.25 -0.04 4.28
N PHE A 132 10.60 1.02 4.79
CA PHE A 132 11.08 1.75 5.97
C PHE A 132 10.28 1.48 7.24
N VAL A 133 8.95 1.51 7.14
CA VAL A 133 8.08 1.40 8.32
C VAL A 133 8.00 -0.04 8.82
N MET A 134 7.86 -0.98 7.94
CA MET A 134 7.72 -2.39 8.31
C MET A 134 8.96 -2.95 9.01
N PRO A 135 10.20 -2.75 8.52
CA PRO A 135 11.41 -3.18 9.25
C PRO A 135 11.55 -2.52 10.61
N MET A 136 11.23 -1.23 10.69
CA MET A 136 11.34 -0.47 11.92
C MET A 136 10.39 -1.01 13.01
N LEU A 137 9.17 -1.34 12.65
CA LEU A 137 8.18 -1.91 13.58
C LEU A 137 8.50 -3.37 13.93
N MET A 138 8.98 -4.15 12.99
CA MET A 138 9.33 -5.55 13.22
C MET A 138 10.60 -5.72 14.06
N LYS A 139 11.53 -4.79 14.00
CA LYS A 139 12.74 -4.77 14.87
C LYS A 139 12.38 -4.65 16.34
N LYS A 140 11.25 -4.04 16.66
CA LYS A 140 10.77 -3.87 18.03
C LYS A 140 10.20 -5.18 18.64
N GLU A 141 9.86 -6.16 17.81
CA GLU A 141 9.33 -7.46 18.25
C GLU A 141 10.45 -8.43 18.74
N LYS A 142 11.71 -8.10 18.48
CA LYS A 142 12.87 -8.81 19.03
C LYS A 142 13.23 -8.26 20.40
#